data_b878a9cb05d3a46815e6b46816bf2fb4
#
_entry.id   b878a9cb05d3a46815e6b46816bf2fb4
#
_cell.length_a   1.000
_cell.length_b   1.000
_cell.length_c   1.000
_cell.angle_alpha   90.00
_cell.angle_beta   90.00
_cell.angle_gamma   90.00
#
_symmetry.space_group_name_H-M   'P 1'
#
loop_
_entity.id
_entity.type
_entity.pdbx_description
1 polymer ?
#
loop_
_entity_poly.entity_id
_entity_poly.type
_entity_poly.pdbx_seq_one_letter_code
_entity_poly.pdbx_strand_id
1 'polypeptide(L)'
;MKRKNKLNHGKQETGEKGVLKTLLFFFLAAFLFLLWGSWLLPVTDPVESNYALTAKEMVLSGNWMSPQIYGTFWYDKPIMVYWLLSISYTILGFTSLASRMPAIVSGALSVTLLIWYMQRIRKDNVTAVWSGAMLALSLEFWVISHAVITDSILLLFTIPTMLSGYIGVMEGNRKHLVLAYAAAGFACLTKGPVGLVLPGALLLLWCLTMKSGKMAARLFPWQGILAFFAVTLPWYGGMYLIHGNDFVEQFLGLHNILRATSSEHPEDNHWYYYLILLPAALLPWTFTSFYEMVRGWKEKTSFYRFLMVWCWGTLLFYTLMATKYVTYTYIAVVPAIIFAALAAPAIRQGEKKPYLWTALGFALFLAAAIGGSIYIKEGSWWVLYAVIFYAFWSLVLRYKKSSGRRLTVITAVTASVFLCLMMEGLPHYLPRRSAIDLAPEMKAAPGEHYFFRSYPAGYTFYSGETAIRVVPPVSGEIEERNPLWNEKYVMPSLSDKEFMDSHRHPDKPVFLFVSKSDANHFDHWFFKYRFKPVKPLLTGTIYILTSEENIPESFKEAKKQIKEDIKESHETDDSDDSAESDE
;
A
#
# COMPACT_ATOMS: atom_id res chain seq x y z
N MET A 1 -7.22 -42.30 38.01
CA MET A 1 -6.33 -41.46 37.17
C MET A 1 -6.79 -41.33 35.72
N LYS A 2 -7.15 -42.35 34.99
CA LYS A 2 -7.58 -42.30 33.58
C LYS A 2 -8.83 -41.43 33.30
N ARG A 3 -9.80 -41.31 34.22
CA ARG A 3 -11.02 -40.48 34.04
C ARG A 3 -10.78 -38.98 34.20
N LYS A 4 -9.82 -38.54 35.05
CA LYS A 4 -9.41 -37.14 35.20
C LYS A 4 -8.63 -36.63 33.96
N ASN A 5 -7.80 -37.49 33.35
CA ASN A 5 -7.08 -37.13 32.13
C ASN A 5 -8.03 -36.98 30.91
N LYS A 6 -9.07 -37.80 30.75
CA LYS A 6 -10.08 -37.64 29.70
C LYS A 6 -10.91 -36.36 29.84
N LEU A 7 -11.27 -35.96 31.08
CA LEU A 7 -12.00 -34.74 31.36
C LEU A 7 -11.15 -33.46 31.11
N ASN A 8 -9.86 -33.52 31.39
CA ASN A 8 -8.94 -32.42 31.10
C ASN A 8 -8.65 -32.32 29.60
N HIS A 9 -8.49 -33.42 28.87
CA HIS A 9 -8.37 -33.38 27.40
C HIS A 9 -9.64 -32.85 26.75
N GLY A 10 -10.83 -33.27 27.14
CA GLY A 10 -12.09 -32.77 26.59
C GLY A 10 -12.34 -31.28 26.87
N LYS A 11 -11.94 -30.74 28.03
CA LYS A 11 -12.02 -29.30 28.33
C LYS A 11 -10.98 -28.49 27.58
N GLN A 12 -9.80 -29.01 27.32
CA GLN A 12 -8.75 -28.39 26.53
C GLN A 12 -9.13 -28.34 25.04
N GLU A 13 -9.64 -29.44 24.46
CA GLU A 13 -10.14 -29.48 23.08
C GLU A 13 -11.34 -28.55 22.82
N THR A 14 -12.27 -28.45 23.78
CA THR A 14 -13.40 -27.50 23.65
C THR A 14 -12.94 -26.05 23.77
N GLY A 15 -11.93 -25.75 24.56
CA GLY A 15 -11.29 -24.44 24.67
C GLY A 15 -10.58 -24.04 23.37
N GLU A 16 -9.78 -24.93 22.80
CA GLU A 16 -9.03 -24.68 21.55
C GLU A 16 -9.97 -24.52 20.33
N LYS A 17 -11.00 -25.37 20.22
CA LYS A 17 -12.03 -25.22 19.17
C LYS A 17 -12.81 -23.90 19.28
N GLY A 18 -13.04 -23.41 20.50
CA GLY A 18 -13.66 -22.11 20.75
C GLY A 18 -12.78 -20.95 20.26
N VAL A 19 -11.49 -20.99 20.57
CA VAL A 19 -10.53 -19.98 20.13
C VAL A 19 -10.43 -19.94 18.60
N LEU A 20 -10.29 -21.11 17.96
CA LEU A 20 -10.18 -21.19 16.49
C LEU A 20 -11.43 -20.63 15.81
N LYS A 21 -12.65 -20.95 16.27
CA LYS A 21 -13.90 -20.38 15.74
C LYS A 21 -13.94 -18.87 15.86
N THR A 22 -13.48 -18.33 16.98
CA THR A 22 -13.43 -16.88 17.22
C THR A 22 -12.44 -16.20 16.26
N LEU A 23 -11.24 -16.76 16.09
CA LEU A 23 -10.25 -16.23 15.16
C LEU A 23 -10.73 -16.30 13.70
N LEU A 24 -11.37 -17.41 13.31
CA LEU A 24 -11.97 -17.55 11.97
C LEU A 24 -13.06 -16.50 11.73
N PHE A 25 -13.91 -16.24 12.74
CA PHE A 25 -14.91 -15.18 12.65
C PHE A 25 -14.28 -13.81 12.40
N PHE A 26 -13.25 -13.42 13.15
CA PHE A 26 -12.56 -12.14 12.96
C PHE A 26 -11.82 -12.06 11.63
N PHE A 27 -11.22 -13.18 11.19
CA PHE A 27 -10.61 -13.25 9.87
C PHE A 27 -11.65 -13.01 8.77
N LEU A 28 -12.77 -13.72 8.79
CA LEU A 28 -13.82 -13.57 7.79
C LEU A 28 -14.42 -12.17 7.81
N ALA A 29 -14.65 -11.61 8.99
CA ALA A 29 -15.18 -10.25 9.12
C ALA A 29 -14.22 -9.20 8.54
N ALA A 30 -12.93 -9.29 8.87
CA ALA A 30 -11.90 -8.39 8.31
C ALA A 30 -11.70 -8.63 6.81
N PHE A 31 -11.69 -9.88 6.36
CA PHE A 31 -11.56 -10.23 4.96
C PHE A 31 -12.72 -9.68 4.11
N LEU A 32 -13.96 -9.88 4.54
CA LEU A 32 -15.13 -9.36 3.82
C LEU A 32 -15.17 -7.82 3.82
N PHE A 33 -14.77 -7.19 4.91
CA PHE A 33 -14.67 -5.74 5.00
C PHE A 33 -13.63 -5.18 4.01
N LEU A 34 -12.44 -5.78 3.95
CA LEU A 34 -11.37 -5.37 3.04
C LEU A 34 -11.63 -5.79 1.58
N LEU A 35 -12.37 -6.87 1.36
CA LEU A 35 -12.74 -7.31 0.01
C LEU A 35 -13.79 -6.40 -0.63
N TRP A 36 -14.65 -5.77 0.19
CA TRP A 36 -15.80 -5.01 -0.29
C TRP A 36 -15.37 -3.87 -1.22
N GLY A 37 -15.90 -3.86 -2.45
CA GLY A 37 -15.61 -2.86 -3.48
C GLY A 37 -14.24 -2.96 -4.15
N SER A 38 -13.33 -3.83 -3.68
CA SER A 38 -11.97 -3.96 -4.25
C SER A 38 -11.95 -4.34 -5.73
N TRP A 39 -13.01 -4.97 -6.23
CA TRP A 39 -13.17 -5.32 -7.65
C TRP A 39 -13.40 -4.11 -8.57
N LEU A 40 -13.74 -2.94 -8.00
CA LEU A 40 -13.93 -1.70 -8.75
C LEU A 40 -12.61 -0.92 -8.96
N LEU A 41 -11.57 -1.28 -8.21
CA LEU A 41 -10.32 -0.54 -8.22
C LEU A 41 -9.37 -1.08 -9.29
N PRO A 42 -8.94 -0.26 -10.26
CA PRO A 42 -7.94 -0.66 -11.23
C PRO A 42 -6.54 -0.76 -10.58
N VAL A 43 -5.64 -1.50 -11.23
CA VAL A 43 -4.19 -1.45 -10.90
C VAL A 43 -3.65 -0.10 -11.35
N THR A 44 -2.98 0.62 -10.45
CA THR A 44 -2.45 1.97 -10.69
C THR A 44 -0.99 1.96 -11.13
N ASP A 45 -0.62 2.95 -11.95
CA ASP A 45 0.75 3.19 -12.39
C ASP A 45 1.49 4.16 -11.45
N PRO A 46 2.82 4.05 -11.34
CA PRO A 46 3.68 2.97 -11.86
C PRO A 46 3.92 1.83 -10.86
N VAL A 47 3.63 2.00 -9.56
CA VAL A 47 4.12 1.09 -8.51
C VAL A 47 3.35 -0.22 -8.49
N GLU A 48 2.01 -0.16 -8.44
CA GLU A 48 1.17 -1.37 -8.42
C GLU A 48 1.33 -2.17 -9.70
N SER A 49 1.36 -1.48 -10.86
CA SER A 49 1.47 -2.10 -12.17
C SER A 49 2.81 -2.81 -12.39
N ASN A 50 3.91 -2.29 -11.84
CA ASN A 50 5.19 -2.97 -11.90
C ASN A 50 5.15 -4.32 -11.18
N TYR A 51 4.59 -4.38 -9.97
CA TYR A 51 4.45 -5.66 -9.24
C TYR A 51 3.48 -6.61 -9.95
N ALA A 52 2.37 -6.08 -10.44
CA ALA A 52 1.36 -6.86 -11.14
C ALA A 52 1.92 -7.45 -12.45
N LEU A 53 2.63 -6.66 -13.25
CA LEU A 53 3.23 -7.10 -14.49
C LEU A 53 4.34 -8.13 -14.26
N THR A 54 5.25 -7.87 -13.31
CA THR A 54 6.30 -8.82 -12.94
C THR A 54 5.73 -10.19 -12.57
N ALA A 55 4.71 -10.22 -11.71
CA ALA A 55 4.07 -11.49 -11.32
C ALA A 55 3.32 -12.16 -12.49
N LYS A 56 2.71 -11.37 -13.39
CA LYS A 56 2.08 -11.88 -14.62
C LYS A 56 3.12 -12.55 -15.52
N GLU A 57 4.27 -11.92 -15.74
CA GLU A 57 5.35 -12.51 -16.55
C GLU A 57 5.93 -13.76 -15.91
N MET A 58 6.06 -13.81 -14.58
CA MET A 58 6.48 -15.04 -13.87
C MET A 58 5.52 -16.21 -14.10
N VAL A 59 4.20 -15.95 -14.10
CA VAL A 59 3.20 -16.99 -14.40
C VAL A 59 3.30 -17.43 -15.86
N LEU A 60 3.42 -16.49 -16.80
CA LEU A 60 3.45 -16.78 -18.24
C LEU A 60 4.74 -17.49 -18.66
N SER A 61 5.89 -17.12 -18.09
CA SER A 61 7.18 -17.75 -18.37
C SER A 61 7.39 -19.07 -17.62
N GLY A 62 6.64 -19.31 -16.53
CA GLY A 62 6.87 -20.42 -15.62
C GLY A 62 8.10 -20.24 -14.71
N ASN A 63 8.80 -19.10 -14.80
CA ASN A 63 9.97 -18.82 -13.96
C ASN A 63 9.54 -18.16 -12.64
N TRP A 64 9.36 -18.97 -11.62
CA TRP A 64 8.96 -18.51 -10.27
C TRP A 64 10.15 -18.18 -9.38
N MET A 65 11.37 -18.29 -9.88
CA MET A 65 12.59 -18.01 -9.11
C MET A 65 13.11 -16.60 -9.32
N SER A 66 13.20 -16.17 -10.57
CA SER A 66 13.80 -14.90 -10.98
C SER A 66 12.74 -13.94 -11.51
N PRO A 67 12.39 -12.89 -10.76
CA PRO A 67 11.43 -11.88 -11.21
C PRO A 67 11.91 -11.20 -12.50
N GLN A 68 10.97 -10.98 -13.43
CA GLN A 68 11.20 -10.30 -14.72
C GLN A 68 10.13 -9.26 -14.97
N ILE A 69 10.50 -8.19 -15.67
CA ILE A 69 9.58 -7.20 -16.23
C ILE A 69 10.06 -6.84 -17.64
N TYR A 70 9.18 -6.86 -18.62
CA TYR A 70 9.50 -6.69 -20.04
C TYR A 70 10.56 -7.68 -20.54
N GLY A 71 10.55 -8.92 -20.00
CA GLY A 71 11.52 -9.96 -20.33
C GLY A 71 12.92 -9.75 -19.73
N THR A 72 13.14 -8.71 -18.97
CA THR A 72 14.43 -8.39 -18.30
C THR A 72 14.35 -8.73 -16.81
N PHE A 73 15.41 -9.29 -16.23
CA PHE A 73 15.47 -9.56 -14.79
C PHE A 73 15.36 -8.26 -13.99
N TRP A 74 14.54 -8.29 -12.95
CA TRP A 74 14.24 -7.10 -12.16
C TRP A 74 14.30 -7.38 -10.65
N TYR A 75 15.27 -6.79 -9.99
CA TYR A 75 15.62 -7.08 -8.60
C TYR A 75 15.11 -6.02 -7.61
N ASP A 76 14.06 -5.23 -7.95
CA ASP A 76 13.55 -4.15 -7.10
C ASP A 76 13.07 -4.66 -5.73
N LYS A 77 12.42 -5.81 -5.69
CA LYS A 77 11.94 -6.43 -4.43
C LYS A 77 12.23 -7.92 -4.37
N PRO A 78 12.33 -8.48 -3.15
CA PRO A 78 12.39 -9.92 -2.97
C PRO A 78 11.08 -10.60 -3.39
N ILE A 79 11.11 -11.92 -3.42
CA ILE A 79 10.18 -12.78 -4.12
C ILE A 79 8.75 -12.88 -3.55
N MET A 80 8.55 -12.59 -2.24
CA MET A 80 7.30 -12.93 -1.55
C MET A 80 6.06 -12.29 -2.20
N VAL A 81 6.14 -11.00 -2.55
CA VAL A 81 5.03 -10.30 -3.19
C VAL A 81 4.68 -10.93 -4.54
N TYR A 82 5.69 -11.29 -5.32
CA TYR A 82 5.51 -11.91 -6.63
C TYR A 82 4.93 -13.32 -6.53
N TRP A 83 5.39 -14.15 -5.59
CA TRP A 83 4.80 -15.47 -5.36
C TRP A 83 3.33 -15.38 -4.98
N LEU A 84 2.97 -14.49 -4.06
CA LEU A 84 1.57 -14.35 -3.64
C LEU A 84 0.68 -13.81 -4.77
N LEU A 85 1.17 -12.87 -5.58
CA LEU A 85 0.48 -12.40 -6.77
C LEU A 85 0.35 -13.50 -7.82
N SER A 86 1.43 -14.26 -8.09
CA SER A 86 1.42 -15.36 -9.06
C SER A 86 0.44 -16.47 -8.65
N ILE A 87 0.37 -16.82 -7.38
CA ILE A 87 -0.64 -17.76 -6.84
C ILE A 87 -2.04 -17.18 -7.07
N SER A 88 -2.26 -15.91 -6.77
CA SER A 88 -3.55 -15.25 -6.98
C SER A 88 -3.95 -15.26 -8.45
N TYR A 89 -3.02 -14.97 -9.37
CA TYR A 89 -3.26 -14.97 -10.81
C TYR A 89 -3.53 -16.36 -11.38
N THR A 90 -2.87 -17.38 -10.86
CA THR A 90 -3.11 -18.77 -11.27
C THR A 90 -4.54 -19.22 -10.92
N ILE A 91 -5.09 -18.71 -9.81
CA ILE A 91 -6.43 -19.08 -9.32
C ILE A 91 -7.52 -18.18 -9.91
N LEU A 92 -7.29 -16.87 -10.00
CA LEU A 92 -8.31 -15.85 -10.30
C LEU A 92 -8.10 -15.15 -11.66
N GLY A 93 -7.06 -15.53 -12.40
CA GLY A 93 -6.68 -14.85 -13.65
C GLY A 93 -6.03 -13.48 -13.43
N PHE A 94 -5.58 -12.86 -14.53
CA PHE A 94 -4.90 -11.56 -14.53
C PHE A 94 -5.91 -10.41 -14.43
N THR A 95 -6.48 -10.21 -13.23
CA THR A 95 -7.49 -9.18 -12.96
C THR A 95 -7.02 -8.20 -11.89
N SER A 96 -7.64 -7.01 -11.86
CA SER A 96 -7.37 -6.03 -10.80
C SER A 96 -7.70 -6.56 -9.41
N LEU A 97 -8.78 -7.35 -9.28
CA LEU A 97 -9.12 -8.00 -8.00
C LEU A 97 -8.07 -9.02 -7.59
N ALA A 98 -7.64 -9.88 -8.53
CA ALA A 98 -6.60 -10.88 -8.26
C ALA A 98 -5.30 -10.22 -7.80
N SER A 99 -4.95 -9.05 -8.36
CA SER A 99 -3.78 -8.27 -7.95
C SER A 99 -3.87 -7.80 -6.50
N ARG A 100 -5.07 -7.48 -6.00
CA ARG A 100 -5.29 -6.96 -4.63
C ARG A 100 -5.45 -8.06 -3.58
N MET A 101 -5.77 -9.29 -3.97
CA MET A 101 -6.02 -10.40 -3.04
C MET A 101 -4.88 -10.65 -2.04
N PRO A 102 -3.59 -10.64 -2.42
CA PRO A 102 -2.49 -10.81 -1.46
C PRO A 102 -2.51 -9.76 -0.34
N ALA A 103 -2.77 -8.49 -0.66
CA ALA A 103 -2.84 -7.41 0.32
C ALA A 103 -4.05 -7.55 1.24
N ILE A 104 -5.23 -7.86 0.69
CA ILE A 104 -6.47 -8.08 1.43
C ILE A 104 -6.34 -9.26 2.42
N VAL A 105 -5.85 -10.40 1.97
CA VAL A 105 -5.64 -11.57 2.81
C VAL A 105 -4.61 -11.29 3.91
N SER A 106 -3.50 -10.64 3.56
CA SER A 106 -2.47 -10.26 4.52
C SER A 106 -3.00 -9.27 5.56
N GLY A 107 -3.81 -8.30 5.15
CA GLY A 107 -4.49 -7.36 6.05
C GLY A 107 -5.45 -8.08 7.01
N ALA A 108 -6.31 -8.96 6.52
CA ALA A 108 -7.24 -9.72 7.36
C ALA A 108 -6.51 -10.64 8.35
N LEU A 109 -5.42 -11.30 7.92
CA LEU A 109 -4.56 -12.09 8.80
C LEU A 109 -3.87 -11.22 9.85
N SER A 110 -3.39 -10.02 9.48
CA SER A 110 -2.75 -9.07 10.40
C SER A 110 -3.70 -8.65 11.53
N VAL A 111 -4.95 -8.32 11.19
CA VAL A 111 -6.01 -8.03 12.18
C VAL A 111 -6.23 -9.21 13.11
N THR A 112 -6.36 -10.41 12.57
CA THR A 112 -6.61 -11.64 13.33
C THR A 112 -5.44 -11.99 14.27
N LEU A 113 -4.22 -11.90 13.75
CA LEU A 113 -3.01 -12.14 14.55
C LEU A 113 -2.87 -11.11 15.66
N LEU A 114 -3.16 -9.83 15.39
CA LEU A 114 -3.10 -8.79 16.42
C LEU A 114 -4.09 -9.09 17.55
N ILE A 115 -5.34 -9.48 17.25
CA ILE A 115 -6.33 -9.89 18.25
C ILE A 115 -5.79 -11.05 19.09
N TRP A 116 -5.24 -12.07 18.43
CA TRP A 116 -4.69 -13.25 19.12
C TRP A 116 -3.53 -12.89 20.05
N TYR A 117 -2.56 -12.10 19.58
CA TYR A 117 -1.42 -11.67 20.40
C TYR A 117 -1.85 -10.80 21.57
N MET A 118 -2.76 -9.87 21.34
CA MET A 118 -3.24 -8.99 22.41
C MET A 118 -4.03 -9.74 23.47
N GLN A 119 -4.84 -10.74 23.07
CA GLN A 119 -5.50 -11.63 24.02
C GLN A 119 -4.49 -12.44 24.83
N ARG A 120 -3.42 -12.94 24.19
CA ARG A 120 -2.35 -13.70 24.84
C ARG A 120 -1.52 -12.85 25.83
N ILE A 121 -1.22 -11.60 25.47
CA ILE A 121 -0.38 -10.69 26.26
C ILE A 121 -1.18 -10.02 27.38
N ARG A 122 -2.36 -9.48 27.07
CA ARG A 122 -3.16 -8.69 28.02
C ARG A 122 -4.17 -9.52 28.80
N LYS A 123 -4.56 -10.67 28.30
CA LYS A 123 -5.63 -11.53 28.87
C LYS A 123 -6.96 -10.78 29.05
N ASP A 124 -7.18 -9.78 28.19
CA ASP A 124 -8.37 -8.93 28.17
C ASP A 124 -8.97 -8.92 26.76
N ASN A 125 -10.15 -9.51 26.64
CA ASN A 125 -10.85 -9.64 25.37
C ASN A 125 -11.29 -8.29 24.78
N VAL A 126 -11.55 -7.29 25.63
CA VAL A 126 -11.97 -5.97 25.16
C VAL A 126 -10.82 -5.31 24.42
N THR A 127 -9.66 -5.17 25.06
CA THR A 127 -8.46 -4.61 24.42
C THR A 127 -8.07 -5.42 23.19
N ALA A 128 -8.13 -6.75 23.24
CA ALA A 128 -7.77 -7.60 22.09
C ALA A 128 -8.66 -7.36 20.88
N VAL A 129 -9.97 -7.39 21.03
CA VAL A 129 -10.92 -7.18 19.93
C VAL A 129 -10.81 -5.75 19.38
N TRP A 130 -10.69 -4.75 20.27
CA TRP A 130 -10.56 -3.37 19.83
C TRP A 130 -9.22 -3.08 19.14
N SER A 131 -8.14 -3.78 19.50
CA SER A 131 -6.87 -3.62 18.76
C SER A 131 -7.00 -4.04 17.28
N GLY A 132 -7.68 -5.14 17.00
CA GLY A 132 -7.96 -5.55 15.63
C GLY A 132 -8.96 -4.64 14.91
N ALA A 133 -10.06 -4.26 15.57
CA ALA A 133 -11.06 -3.39 14.98
C ALA A 133 -10.50 -1.99 14.67
N MET A 134 -9.73 -1.40 15.59
CA MET A 134 -9.09 -0.11 15.36
C MET A 134 -7.99 -0.18 14.30
N LEU A 135 -7.25 -1.31 14.20
CA LEU A 135 -6.29 -1.51 13.12
C LEU A 135 -7.00 -1.54 11.77
N ALA A 136 -8.02 -2.38 11.61
CA ALA A 136 -8.79 -2.49 10.37
C ALA A 136 -9.42 -1.16 9.91
N LEU A 137 -9.71 -0.29 10.88
CA LEU A 137 -10.36 1.01 10.67
C LEU A 137 -9.41 2.21 10.88
N SER A 138 -8.10 2.01 10.77
CA SER A 138 -7.13 3.10 10.66
C SER A 138 -6.85 3.41 9.20
N LEU A 139 -6.71 4.69 8.86
CA LEU A 139 -6.67 5.16 7.47
C LEU A 139 -5.55 4.50 6.66
N GLU A 140 -4.31 4.53 7.15
CA GLU A 140 -3.18 3.97 6.40
C GLU A 140 -3.30 2.45 6.26
N PHE A 141 -3.72 1.74 7.30
CA PHE A 141 -3.92 0.29 7.23
C PHE A 141 -4.97 -0.07 6.17
N TRP A 142 -6.09 0.65 6.17
CA TRP A 142 -7.16 0.42 5.21
C TRP A 142 -6.68 0.68 3.77
N VAL A 143 -6.00 1.80 3.51
CA VAL A 143 -5.44 2.11 2.18
C VAL A 143 -4.44 1.05 1.73
N ILE A 144 -3.46 0.70 2.56
CA ILE A 144 -2.38 -0.24 2.20
C ILE A 144 -2.91 -1.67 2.04
N SER A 145 -3.95 -2.05 2.79
CA SER A 145 -4.58 -3.37 2.63
C SER A 145 -5.32 -3.55 1.29
N HIS A 146 -5.49 -2.47 0.51
CA HIS A 146 -6.06 -2.51 -0.84
C HIS A 146 -5.00 -2.26 -1.93
N ALA A 147 -3.80 -1.84 -1.57
CA ALA A 147 -2.74 -1.53 -2.53
C ALA A 147 -1.96 -2.79 -2.96
N VAL A 148 -1.59 -2.84 -4.24
CA VAL A 148 -0.76 -3.92 -4.80
C VAL A 148 0.70 -3.61 -4.54
N ILE A 149 1.11 -3.68 -3.25
CA ILE A 149 2.46 -3.38 -2.77
C ILE A 149 2.90 -4.36 -1.68
N THR A 150 4.17 -4.28 -1.31
CA THR A 150 4.78 -5.18 -0.32
C THR A 150 4.32 -4.96 1.13
N ASP A 151 3.78 -3.78 1.44
CA ASP A 151 3.68 -3.28 2.80
C ASP A 151 2.66 -4.06 3.66
N SER A 152 1.49 -4.42 3.10
CA SER A 152 0.51 -5.25 3.80
C SER A 152 1.07 -6.63 4.17
N ILE A 153 1.86 -7.23 3.26
CA ILE A 153 2.52 -8.52 3.47
C ILE A 153 3.64 -8.38 4.51
N LEU A 154 4.42 -7.30 4.43
CA LEU A 154 5.47 -6.99 5.41
C LEU A 154 4.88 -6.89 6.83
N LEU A 155 3.74 -6.21 6.99
CA LEU A 155 3.10 -6.05 8.28
C LEU A 155 2.62 -7.38 8.86
N LEU A 156 2.05 -8.25 8.00
CA LEU A 156 1.65 -9.61 8.39
C LEU A 156 2.80 -10.36 9.08
N PHE A 157 4.03 -10.20 8.61
CA PHE A 157 5.19 -10.86 9.19
C PHE A 157 5.86 -10.04 10.29
N THR A 158 5.76 -8.71 10.27
CA THR A 158 6.32 -7.84 11.32
C THR A 158 5.56 -8.01 12.65
N ILE A 159 4.25 -8.17 12.63
CA ILE A 159 3.44 -8.40 13.84
C ILE A 159 3.95 -9.62 14.64
N PRO A 160 4.05 -10.83 14.06
CA PRO A 160 4.59 -11.97 14.79
C PRO A 160 6.07 -11.82 15.14
N THR A 161 6.88 -11.16 14.32
CA THR A 161 8.28 -10.87 14.65
C THR A 161 8.40 -10.09 15.95
N MET A 162 7.66 -8.99 16.07
CA MET A 162 7.71 -8.10 17.23
C MET A 162 7.03 -8.69 18.45
N LEU A 163 5.81 -9.19 18.32
CA LEU A 163 5.02 -9.67 19.47
C LEU A 163 5.48 -11.03 19.98
N SER A 164 5.91 -11.95 19.09
CA SER A 164 6.56 -13.19 19.55
C SER A 164 7.96 -12.92 20.12
N GLY A 165 8.70 -11.95 19.56
CA GLY A 165 9.95 -11.49 20.15
C GLY A 165 9.76 -10.98 21.57
N TYR A 166 8.75 -10.14 21.80
CA TYR A 166 8.37 -9.67 23.14
C TYR A 166 8.02 -10.81 24.09
N ILE A 167 7.12 -11.73 23.71
CA ILE A 167 6.72 -12.87 24.54
C ILE A 167 7.93 -13.78 24.82
N GLY A 168 8.71 -14.09 23.79
CA GLY A 168 9.87 -14.96 23.88
C GLY A 168 10.91 -14.45 24.87
N VAL A 169 11.18 -13.12 24.85
CA VAL A 169 12.12 -12.49 25.79
C VAL A 169 11.56 -12.43 27.20
N MET A 170 10.29 -12.02 27.37
CA MET A 170 9.67 -11.88 28.68
C MET A 170 9.49 -13.20 29.40
N GLU A 171 9.00 -14.21 28.69
CA GLU A 171 8.71 -15.54 29.26
C GLU A 171 9.91 -16.51 29.19
N GLY A 172 10.98 -16.16 28.47
CA GLY A 172 12.08 -17.08 28.16
C GLY A 172 11.65 -18.21 27.23
N ASN A 173 10.61 -18.01 26.43
CA ASN A 173 10.00 -19.02 25.58
C ASN A 173 10.69 -19.12 24.21
N ARG A 174 11.51 -20.14 24.05
CA ARG A 174 12.29 -20.37 22.81
C ARG A 174 11.40 -20.56 21.57
N LYS A 175 10.20 -21.18 21.70
CA LYS A 175 9.29 -21.40 20.55
C LYS A 175 8.81 -20.07 19.96
N HIS A 176 8.49 -19.09 20.81
CA HIS A 176 8.14 -17.75 20.35
C HIS A 176 9.32 -17.04 19.71
N LEU A 177 10.55 -17.21 20.20
CA LEU A 177 11.74 -16.64 19.55
C LEU A 177 11.98 -17.26 18.17
N VAL A 178 11.87 -18.59 18.03
CA VAL A 178 11.99 -19.28 16.74
C VAL A 178 10.92 -18.76 15.75
N LEU A 179 9.66 -18.60 16.23
CA LEU A 179 8.59 -18.02 15.41
C LEU A 179 8.90 -16.58 14.97
N ALA A 180 9.47 -15.76 15.88
CA ALA A 180 9.87 -14.39 15.57
C ALA A 180 10.92 -14.36 14.46
N TYR A 181 11.92 -15.21 14.52
CA TYR A 181 12.97 -15.31 13.50
C TYR A 181 12.46 -15.85 12.17
N ALA A 182 11.60 -16.87 12.18
CA ALA A 182 10.97 -17.37 10.95
C ALA A 182 10.11 -16.28 10.29
N ALA A 183 9.32 -15.55 11.08
CA ALA A 183 8.53 -14.41 10.59
C ALA A 183 9.41 -13.28 10.04
N ALA A 184 10.54 -12.96 10.70
CA ALA A 184 11.52 -12.02 10.18
C ALA A 184 12.13 -12.49 8.85
N GLY A 185 12.34 -13.80 8.68
CA GLY A 185 12.76 -14.40 7.40
C GLY A 185 11.75 -14.12 6.28
N PHE A 186 10.45 -14.34 6.52
CA PHE A 186 9.40 -14.01 5.57
C PHE A 186 9.27 -12.50 5.32
N ALA A 187 9.48 -11.67 6.35
CA ALA A 187 9.57 -10.23 6.19
C ALA A 187 10.75 -9.81 5.29
N CYS A 188 11.92 -10.47 5.43
CA CYS A 188 13.06 -10.28 4.54
C CYS A 188 12.76 -10.71 3.10
N LEU A 189 12.07 -11.83 2.89
CA LEU A 189 11.60 -12.24 1.56
C LEU A 189 10.55 -11.30 0.97
N THR A 190 9.98 -10.39 1.77
CA THR A 190 8.99 -9.38 1.33
C THR A 190 9.63 -8.05 0.96
N LYS A 191 10.53 -7.51 1.78
CA LYS A 191 11.05 -6.14 1.60
C LYS A 191 12.58 -6.02 1.82
N GLY A 192 13.28 -7.14 1.86
CA GLY A 192 14.73 -7.19 2.02
C GLY A 192 15.20 -7.10 3.48
N PRO A 193 16.48 -6.72 3.71
CA PRO A 193 17.11 -6.76 5.02
C PRO A 193 16.37 -6.01 6.12
N VAL A 194 15.59 -5.00 5.78
CA VAL A 194 14.78 -4.21 6.74
C VAL A 194 13.81 -5.09 7.54
N GLY A 195 13.36 -6.22 6.97
CA GLY A 195 12.48 -7.18 7.64
C GLY A 195 13.09 -7.84 8.88
N LEU A 196 14.42 -7.90 9.01
CA LEU A 196 15.14 -8.36 10.20
C LEU A 196 15.78 -7.21 10.97
N VAL A 197 16.46 -6.30 10.26
CA VAL A 197 17.30 -5.26 10.87
C VAL A 197 16.46 -4.32 11.75
N LEU A 198 15.35 -3.82 11.23
CA LEU A 198 14.50 -2.89 11.98
C LEU A 198 13.85 -3.57 13.20
N PRO A 199 13.10 -4.68 13.08
CA PRO A 199 12.54 -5.36 14.25
C PRO A 199 13.59 -5.82 15.25
N GLY A 200 14.72 -6.35 14.79
CA GLY A 200 15.83 -6.79 15.62
C GLY A 200 16.43 -5.65 16.44
N ALA A 201 16.70 -4.50 15.79
CA ALA A 201 17.18 -3.29 16.45
C ALA A 201 16.19 -2.76 17.50
N LEU A 202 14.89 -2.74 17.17
CA LEU A 202 13.84 -2.28 18.08
C LEU A 202 13.71 -3.19 19.31
N LEU A 203 13.74 -4.52 19.14
CA LEU A 203 13.71 -5.48 20.23
C LEU A 203 14.96 -5.36 21.13
N LEU A 204 16.14 -5.19 20.52
CA LEU A 204 17.37 -4.97 21.25
C LEU A 204 17.32 -3.64 22.03
N LEU A 205 16.93 -2.55 21.37
CA LEU A 205 16.78 -1.24 22.01
C LEU A 205 15.79 -1.30 23.20
N TRP A 206 14.66 -2.00 23.04
CA TRP A 206 13.75 -2.22 24.15
C TRP A 206 14.43 -2.95 25.32
N CYS A 207 15.18 -4.04 25.07
CA CYS A 207 15.92 -4.76 26.11
C CYS A 207 16.93 -3.85 26.82
N LEU A 208 17.62 -2.97 26.07
CA LEU A 208 18.54 -1.97 26.65
C LEU A 208 17.81 -0.96 27.54
N THR A 209 16.62 -0.49 27.17
CA THR A 209 15.81 0.40 28.02
C THR A 209 15.37 -0.28 29.31
N MET A 210 15.27 -1.61 29.31
CA MET A 210 14.99 -2.42 30.51
C MET A 210 16.22 -2.66 31.38
N LYS A 211 17.43 -2.23 30.95
CA LYS A 211 18.71 -2.40 31.62
C LYS A 211 19.01 -3.87 31.99
N SER A 212 18.62 -4.80 31.13
CA SER A 212 18.74 -6.25 31.40
C SER A 212 19.54 -6.96 30.30
N GLY A 213 20.83 -7.16 30.53
CA GLY A 213 21.67 -7.96 29.64
C GLY A 213 21.16 -9.40 29.43
N LYS A 214 20.49 -9.95 30.45
CA LYS A 214 19.85 -11.29 30.35
C LYS A 214 18.70 -11.29 29.34
N MET A 215 17.92 -10.23 29.25
CA MET A 215 16.86 -10.09 28.24
C MET A 215 17.45 -9.94 26.85
N ALA A 216 18.49 -9.11 26.69
CA ALA A 216 19.19 -8.96 25.42
C ALA A 216 19.82 -10.28 24.94
N ALA A 217 20.46 -11.03 25.83
CA ALA A 217 21.03 -12.34 25.48
C ALA A 217 19.98 -13.37 25.01
N ARG A 218 18.73 -13.31 25.50
CA ARG A 218 17.66 -14.17 25.05
C ARG A 218 17.25 -13.94 23.59
N LEU A 219 17.55 -12.76 23.03
CA LEU A 219 17.24 -12.45 21.64
C LEU A 219 18.02 -13.31 20.62
N PHE A 220 19.11 -13.97 21.03
CA PHE A 220 19.99 -14.68 20.11
C PHE A 220 19.96 -16.22 20.31
N PRO A 221 18.79 -16.89 20.18
CA PRO A 221 18.72 -18.35 20.21
C PRO A 221 19.21 -18.91 18.88
N TRP A 222 20.18 -19.83 18.89
CA TRP A 222 20.71 -20.43 17.67
C TRP A 222 19.63 -21.11 16.81
N GLN A 223 18.59 -21.67 17.43
CA GLN A 223 17.45 -22.26 16.72
C GLN A 223 16.64 -21.21 15.94
N GLY A 224 16.54 -19.99 16.46
CA GLY A 224 15.92 -18.87 15.76
C GLY A 224 16.74 -18.44 14.55
N ILE A 225 18.06 -18.31 14.72
CA ILE A 225 18.99 -17.99 13.63
C ILE A 225 18.87 -19.05 12.52
N LEU A 226 18.85 -20.32 12.88
CA LEU A 226 18.67 -21.42 11.92
C LEU A 226 17.32 -21.30 11.19
N ALA A 227 16.22 -21.00 11.90
CA ALA A 227 14.91 -20.82 11.30
C ALA A 227 14.87 -19.64 10.31
N PHE A 228 15.54 -18.55 10.63
CA PHE A 228 15.67 -17.41 9.72
C PHE A 228 16.38 -17.80 8.41
N PHE A 229 17.52 -18.46 8.50
CA PHE A 229 18.27 -18.87 7.31
C PHE A 229 17.55 -19.98 6.54
N ALA A 230 16.84 -20.89 7.20
CA ALA A 230 16.03 -21.91 6.53
C ALA A 230 14.91 -21.29 5.67
N VAL A 231 14.39 -20.13 6.06
CA VAL A 231 13.38 -19.38 5.28
C VAL A 231 14.02 -18.56 4.16
N THR A 232 15.14 -17.87 4.44
CA THR A 232 15.69 -16.86 3.51
C THR A 232 16.66 -17.45 2.49
N LEU A 233 17.52 -18.38 2.92
CA LEU A 233 18.62 -18.91 2.11
C LEU A 233 18.18 -19.61 0.82
N PRO A 234 17.04 -20.37 0.77
CA PRO A 234 16.62 -21.02 -0.47
C PRO A 234 16.45 -20.03 -1.63
N TRP A 235 15.85 -18.87 -1.38
CA TRP A 235 15.66 -17.88 -2.45
C TRP A 235 16.88 -17.00 -2.65
N TYR A 236 17.43 -16.36 -1.61
CA TYR A 236 18.60 -15.49 -1.76
C TYR A 236 19.83 -16.25 -2.28
N GLY A 237 20.05 -17.47 -1.76
CA GLY A 237 21.13 -18.34 -2.23
C GLY A 237 20.91 -18.80 -3.67
N GLY A 238 19.67 -19.18 -4.02
CA GLY A 238 19.33 -19.53 -5.39
C GLY A 238 19.53 -18.39 -6.38
N MET A 239 19.11 -17.17 -6.03
CA MET A 239 19.34 -15.97 -6.85
C MET A 239 20.82 -15.68 -7.05
N TYR A 240 21.61 -15.81 -5.99
CA TYR A 240 23.07 -15.63 -6.10
C TYR A 240 23.72 -16.70 -6.99
N LEU A 241 23.31 -17.95 -6.88
CA LEU A 241 23.83 -19.04 -7.73
C LEU A 241 23.47 -18.88 -9.20
N ILE A 242 22.31 -18.28 -9.51
CA ILE A 242 21.83 -18.09 -10.89
C ILE A 242 22.38 -16.80 -11.52
N HIS A 243 22.40 -15.69 -10.75
CA HIS A 243 22.69 -14.35 -11.27
C HIS A 243 24.00 -13.74 -10.75
N GLY A 244 24.65 -14.38 -9.79
CA GLY A 244 25.95 -13.94 -9.25
C GLY A 244 25.93 -12.53 -8.67
N ASN A 245 26.97 -11.76 -9.00
CA ASN A 245 27.16 -10.41 -8.48
C ASN A 245 26.16 -9.39 -9.02
N ASP A 246 25.61 -9.58 -10.22
CA ASP A 246 24.59 -8.69 -10.78
C ASP A 246 23.38 -8.55 -9.84
N PHE A 247 22.89 -9.68 -9.32
CA PHE A 247 21.84 -9.67 -8.30
C PHE A 247 22.24 -8.91 -7.03
N VAL A 248 23.47 -9.09 -6.55
CA VAL A 248 23.94 -8.45 -5.31
C VAL A 248 24.07 -6.95 -5.49
N GLU A 249 24.67 -6.49 -6.60
CA GLU A 249 24.90 -5.07 -6.88
C GLU A 249 23.57 -4.34 -7.08
N GLN A 250 22.67 -4.87 -7.86
CA GLN A 250 21.36 -4.24 -8.08
C GLN A 250 20.46 -4.32 -6.84
N PHE A 251 20.31 -5.51 -6.23
CA PHE A 251 19.41 -5.68 -5.10
C PHE A 251 19.92 -4.99 -3.83
N LEU A 252 21.16 -5.24 -3.40
CA LEU A 252 21.72 -4.64 -2.19
C LEU A 252 22.26 -3.22 -2.45
N GLY A 253 22.96 -3.01 -3.56
CA GLY A 253 23.56 -1.71 -3.90
C GLY A 253 22.49 -0.66 -4.22
N LEU A 254 21.79 -0.82 -5.35
CA LEU A 254 20.85 0.18 -5.84
C LEU A 254 19.58 0.27 -4.97
N HIS A 255 18.91 -0.87 -4.74
CA HIS A 255 17.57 -0.87 -4.12
C HIS A 255 17.57 -0.82 -2.58
N ASN A 256 18.70 -1.05 -1.92
CA ASN A 256 18.79 -0.98 -0.45
C ASN A 256 19.77 0.11 0.02
N ILE A 257 21.06 0.06 -0.35
CA ILE A 257 22.07 0.98 0.16
C ILE A 257 21.90 2.37 -0.43
N LEU A 258 21.81 2.51 -1.76
CA LEU A 258 21.61 3.82 -2.40
C LEU A 258 20.34 4.51 -1.91
N ARG A 259 19.24 3.77 -1.79
CA ARG A 259 17.96 4.30 -1.27
C ARG A 259 18.06 4.78 0.19
N ALA A 260 18.92 4.20 0.99
CA ALA A 260 19.17 4.63 2.36
C ALA A 260 20.02 5.89 2.46
N THR A 261 20.95 6.11 1.51
CA THR A 261 21.97 7.15 1.55
C THR A 261 21.74 8.33 0.61
N SER A 262 21.01 8.11 -0.50
CA SER A 262 20.67 9.13 -1.49
C SER A 262 19.16 9.17 -1.72
N SER A 263 18.56 10.36 -1.68
CA SER A 263 17.10 10.49 -1.82
C SER A 263 16.67 10.27 -3.27
N GLU A 264 15.67 9.38 -3.46
CA GLU A 264 14.93 9.22 -4.73
C GLU A 264 13.95 10.39 -4.94
N HIS A 265 13.48 10.99 -3.83
CA HIS A 265 12.53 12.11 -3.77
C HIS A 265 13.08 13.21 -2.85
N PRO A 266 14.00 14.06 -3.33
CA PRO A 266 14.61 15.11 -2.50
C PRO A 266 13.59 16.07 -1.89
N GLU A 267 12.49 16.34 -2.58
CA GLU A 267 11.37 17.17 -2.17
C GLU A 267 10.66 16.67 -0.89
N ASP A 268 10.71 15.38 -0.63
CA ASP A 268 10.09 14.75 0.53
C ASP A 268 11.08 14.56 1.70
N ASN A 269 12.37 14.81 1.49
CA ASN A 269 13.41 14.50 2.46
C ASN A 269 13.48 15.51 3.61
N HIS A 270 12.39 15.64 4.39
CA HIS A 270 12.31 16.49 5.57
C HIS A 270 12.28 15.67 6.87
N TRP A 271 12.96 16.15 7.93
CA TRP A 271 13.02 15.47 9.22
C TRP A 271 11.66 15.33 9.92
N TYR A 272 10.72 16.21 9.62
CA TYR A 272 9.36 16.22 10.19
C TYR A 272 8.34 15.39 9.38
N TYR A 273 8.73 14.83 8.23
CA TYR A 273 7.84 14.14 7.29
C TYR A 273 6.94 13.10 7.98
N TYR A 274 7.53 12.19 8.74
CA TYR A 274 6.76 11.15 9.45
C TYR A 274 6.02 11.66 10.69
N LEU A 275 6.40 12.79 11.27
CA LEU A 275 5.66 13.41 12.38
C LEU A 275 4.31 13.97 11.91
N ILE A 276 4.20 14.36 10.63
CA ILE A 276 2.95 14.79 10.01
C ILE A 276 2.15 13.58 9.54
N LEU A 277 2.81 12.58 8.96
CA LEU A 277 2.12 11.43 8.36
C LEU A 277 1.51 10.50 9.40
N LEU A 278 2.20 10.19 10.50
CA LEU A 278 1.68 9.26 11.51
C LEU A 278 0.32 9.70 12.09
N PRO A 279 0.09 10.98 12.48
CA PRO A 279 -1.22 11.44 12.90
C PRO A 279 -2.33 11.19 11.86
N ALA A 280 -2.06 11.41 10.57
CA ALA A 280 -3.00 11.15 9.50
C ALA A 280 -3.25 9.64 9.32
N ALA A 281 -2.18 8.84 9.33
CA ALA A 281 -2.20 7.38 9.22
C ALA A 281 -3.11 6.70 10.25
N LEU A 282 -3.15 7.25 11.46
CA LEU A 282 -3.90 6.71 12.60
C LEU A 282 -5.37 7.12 12.63
N LEU A 283 -5.83 8.04 11.78
CA LEU A 283 -7.23 8.50 11.81
C LEU A 283 -8.20 7.31 11.72
N PRO A 284 -9.28 7.31 12.53
CA PRO A 284 -9.72 8.32 13.50
C PRO A 284 -9.12 8.18 14.91
N TRP A 285 -8.18 7.27 15.15
CA TRP A 285 -7.67 6.89 16.48
C TRP A 285 -6.49 7.75 16.98
N THR A 286 -6.05 8.73 16.23
CA THR A 286 -4.85 9.54 16.43
C THR A 286 -4.73 10.07 17.85
N PHE A 287 -5.70 10.83 18.30
CA PHE A 287 -5.62 11.49 19.60
C PHE A 287 -5.78 10.51 20.76
N THR A 288 -6.53 9.42 20.57
CA THR A 288 -6.62 8.34 21.57
C THR A 288 -5.28 7.65 21.73
N SER A 289 -4.57 7.38 20.63
CA SER A 289 -3.22 6.81 20.65
C SER A 289 -2.25 7.69 21.44
N PHE A 290 -2.19 8.97 21.12
CA PHE A 290 -1.30 9.92 21.81
C PHE A 290 -1.67 10.11 23.30
N TYR A 291 -2.96 10.16 23.62
CA TYR A 291 -3.42 10.20 25.01
C TYR A 291 -2.90 9.01 25.82
N GLU A 292 -3.03 7.80 25.29
CA GLU A 292 -2.54 6.59 25.97
C GLU A 292 -1.01 6.47 25.94
N MET A 293 -0.31 6.97 24.94
CA MET A 293 1.14 7.08 24.95
C MET A 293 1.64 7.94 26.12
N VAL A 294 1.03 9.12 26.34
CA VAL A 294 1.36 10.00 27.46
C VAL A 294 1.04 9.35 28.80
N ARG A 295 -0.09 8.65 28.90
CA ARG A 295 -0.46 7.90 30.11
C ARG A 295 0.53 6.76 30.38
N GLY A 296 0.84 5.96 29.34
CA GLY A 296 1.76 4.83 29.43
C GLY A 296 3.19 5.23 29.77
N TRP A 297 3.63 6.43 29.38
CA TRP A 297 4.92 6.97 29.78
C TRP A 297 5.06 7.08 31.31
N LYS A 298 3.96 7.40 31.98
CA LYS A 298 3.91 7.50 33.46
C LYS A 298 3.88 6.12 34.13
N GLU A 299 3.23 5.13 33.52
CA GLU A 299 3.07 3.79 34.08
C GLU A 299 4.38 2.96 34.02
N LYS A 300 5.27 3.23 33.08
CA LYS A 300 6.62 2.63 32.93
C LYS A 300 6.66 1.09 32.90
N THR A 301 5.56 0.42 32.52
CA THR A 301 5.57 -1.05 32.40
C THR A 301 6.44 -1.50 31.22
N SER A 302 6.92 -2.75 31.25
CA SER A 302 7.70 -3.33 30.16
C SER A 302 6.97 -3.27 28.82
N PHE A 303 5.66 -3.56 28.81
CA PHE A 303 4.86 -3.55 27.61
C PHE A 303 4.70 -2.15 27.01
N TYR A 304 4.44 -1.14 27.83
CA TYR A 304 4.38 0.26 27.34
C TYR A 304 5.73 0.74 26.79
N ARG A 305 6.85 0.40 27.44
CA ARG A 305 8.18 0.73 26.92
C ARG A 305 8.44 0.04 25.57
N PHE A 306 8.06 -1.23 25.44
CA PHE A 306 8.16 -1.96 24.20
C PHE A 306 7.38 -1.30 23.06
N LEU A 307 6.12 -0.91 23.30
CA LEU A 307 5.30 -0.20 22.30
C LEU A 307 5.88 1.16 21.94
N MET A 308 6.40 1.93 22.92
CA MET A 308 7.03 3.22 22.68
C MET A 308 8.29 3.08 21.81
N VAL A 309 9.15 2.10 22.13
CA VAL A 309 10.35 1.82 21.33
C VAL A 309 9.96 1.37 19.93
N TRP A 310 8.96 0.52 19.79
CA TRP A 310 8.49 0.08 18.49
C TRP A 310 7.96 1.25 17.66
N CYS A 311 7.07 2.07 18.20
CA CYS A 311 6.47 3.20 17.49
C CYS A 311 7.53 4.25 17.11
N TRP A 312 8.16 4.87 18.11
CA TRP A 312 9.08 5.99 17.90
C TRP A 312 10.42 5.58 17.29
N GLY A 313 10.90 4.37 17.61
CA GLY A 313 12.09 3.81 17.00
C GLY A 313 11.92 3.54 15.49
N THR A 314 10.74 3.09 15.07
CA THR A 314 10.42 2.96 13.63
C THR A 314 10.44 4.32 12.93
N LEU A 315 9.80 5.33 13.50
CA LEU A 315 9.81 6.68 12.91
C LEU A 315 11.22 7.26 12.84
N LEU A 316 12.00 7.11 13.92
CA LEU A 316 13.38 7.56 13.94
C LEU A 316 14.22 6.88 12.86
N PHE A 317 14.10 5.55 12.73
CA PHE A 317 14.82 4.79 11.72
C PHE A 317 14.54 5.33 10.31
N TYR A 318 13.27 5.47 9.93
CA TYR A 318 12.93 5.97 8.60
C TYR A 318 13.18 7.47 8.41
N THR A 319 13.16 8.27 9.48
CA THR A 319 13.56 9.69 9.41
C THR A 319 15.04 9.84 9.06
N LEU A 320 15.89 8.92 9.51
CA LEU A 320 17.33 8.89 9.21
C LEU A 320 17.64 8.40 7.78
N MET A 321 16.69 7.70 7.12
CA MET A 321 16.86 7.28 5.72
C MET A 321 16.72 8.49 4.78
N ALA A 322 17.52 8.54 3.72
CA ALA A 322 17.48 9.62 2.74
C ALA A 322 16.17 9.59 1.91
N THR A 323 15.80 8.44 1.37
CA THR A 323 14.53 8.28 0.64
C THR A 323 13.37 8.06 1.59
N LYS A 324 12.30 8.86 1.44
CA LYS A 324 11.09 8.78 2.23
C LYS A 324 9.90 8.35 1.37
N TYR A 325 9.09 7.45 1.91
CA TYR A 325 7.81 7.03 1.33
C TYR A 325 6.69 7.13 2.36
N VAL A 326 5.52 7.51 1.91
CA VAL A 326 4.32 7.62 2.76
C VAL A 326 4.06 6.34 3.55
N THR A 327 4.32 5.17 2.93
CA THR A 327 4.07 3.86 3.53
C THR A 327 5.05 3.44 4.63
N TYR A 328 6.11 4.20 4.90
CA TYR A 328 7.09 3.81 5.91
C TYR A 328 6.61 4.00 7.36
N THR A 329 5.56 4.80 7.58
CA THR A 329 4.85 4.89 8.87
C THR A 329 4.13 3.61 9.24
N TYR A 330 3.81 2.74 8.27
CA TYR A 330 2.92 1.60 8.42
C TYR A 330 3.31 0.62 9.55
N ILE A 331 4.61 0.38 9.73
CA ILE A 331 5.10 -0.46 10.83
C ILE A 331 4.84 0.18 12.19
N ALA A 332 4.85 1.52 12.29
CA ALA A 332 4.57 2.28 13.52
C ALA A 332 3.07 2.36 13.85
N VAL A 333 2.20 2.14 12.87
CA VAL A 333 0.74 2.15 13.07
C VAL A 333 0.31 1.08 14.09
N VAL A 334 0.88 -0.13 14.04
CA VAL A 334 0.48 -1.22 14.94
C VAL A 334 0.67 -0.87 16.42
N PRO A 335 1.86 -0.49 16.91
CA PRO A 335 2.02 -0.13 18.31
C PRO A 335 1.19 1.11 18.70
N ALA A 336 1.00 2.07 17.79
CA ALA A 336 0.16 3.24 18.03
C ALA A 336 -1.33 2.85 18.19
N ILE A 337 -1.82 1.93 17.36
CA ILE A 337 -3.19 1.38 17.47
C ILE A 337 -3.35 0.53 18.74
N ILE A 338 -2.34 -0.24 19.14
CA ILE A 338 -2.40 -0.93 20.43
C ILE A 338 -2.57 0.08 21.59
N PHE A 339 -1.87 1.22 21.55
CA PHE A 339 -2.11 2.29 22.53
C PHE A 339 -3.56 2.76 22.52
N ALA A 340 -4.15 3.06 21.37
CA ALA A 340 -5.57 3.44 21.28
C ALA A 340 -6.49 2.37 21.87
N ALA A 341 -6.23 1.09 21.58
CA ALA A 341 -7.03 -0.02 22.06
C ALA A 341 -6.96 -0.21 23.60
N LEU A 342 -5.86 0.18 24.22
CA LEU A 342 -5.72 0.16 25.69
C LEU A 342 -6.70 1.11 26.38
N ALA A 343 -7.20 2.15 25.69
CA ALA A 343 -8.26 3.04 26.19
C ALA A 343 -9.67 2.42 26.10
N ALA A 344 -9.87 1.38 25.31
CA ALA A 344 -11.21 0.84 25.05
C ALA A 344 -11.96 0.36 26.31
N PRO A 345 -11.35 -0.33 27.29
CA PRO A 345 -12.00 -0.69 28.55
C PRO A 345 -12.52 0.54 29.31
N ALA A 346 -11.70 1.59 29.44
CA ALA A 346 -12.04 2.83 30.14
C ALA A 346 -13.20 3.57 29.44
N ILE A 347 -13.16 3.66 28.10
CA ILE A 347 -14.25 4.25 27.30
C ILE A 347 -15.56 3.46 27.50
N ARG A 348 -15.48 2.13 27.52
CA ARG A 348 -16.65 1.27 27.76
C ARG A 348 -17.21 1.40 29.16
N GLN A 349 -16.40 1.72 30.15
CA GLN A 349 -16.81 2.00 31.52
C GLN A 349 -17.38 3.42 31.69
N GLY A 350 -17.32 4.24 30.64
CA GLY A 350 -17.89 5.58 30.63
C GLY A 350 -16.93 6.71 31.00
N GLU A 351 -15.62 6.44 31.03
CA GLU A 351 -14.62 7.49 31.25
C GLU A 351 -14.68 8.55 30.14
N LYS A 352 -14.82 9.82 30.56
CA LYS A 352 -15.01 10.93 29.60
C LYS A 352 -13.74 11.34 28.87
N LYS A 353 -12.57 11.32 29.52
CA LYS A 353 -11.32 11.83 28.95
C LYS A 353 -10.90 11.02 27.70
N PRO A 354 -10.68 9.69 27.75
CA PRO A 354 -10.27 8.94 26.57
C PRO A 354 -11.35 8.99 25.47
N TYR A 355 -12.65 9.04 25.83
CA TYR A 355 -13.72 9.21 24.86
C TYR A 355 -13.65 10.55 24.12
N LEU A 356 -13.36 11.66 24.80
CA LEU A 356 -13.25 12.97 24.15
C LEU A 356 -12.12 13.01 23.12
N TRP A 357 -10.97 12.42 23.44
CA TRP A 357 -9.88 12.30 22.48
C TRP A 357 -10.25 11.44 21.27
N THR A 358 -10.97 10.34 21.49
CA THR A 358 -11.50 9.51 20.39
C THR A 358 -12.50 10.29 19.52
N ALA A 359 -13.39 11.05 20.14
CA ALA A 359 -14.37 11.86 19.43
C ALA A 359 -13.73 12.99 18.62
N LEU A 360 -12.64 13.60 19.14
CA LEU A 360 -11.87 14.61 18.40
C LEU A 360 -11.20 14.03 17.16
N GLY A 361 -10.54 12.86 17.28
CA GLY A 361 -9.93 12.17 16.14
C GLY A 361 -10.96 11.77 15.09
N PHE A 362 -12.13 11.31 15.54
CA PHE A 362 -13.24 10.98 14.65
C PHE A 362 -13.81 12.23 13.94
N ALA A 363 -13.93 13.36 14.62
CA ALA A 363 -14.35 14.62 13.98
C ALA A 363 -13.35 15.08 12.92
N LEU A 364 -12.05 14.96 13.19
CA LEU A 364 -11.01 15.26 12.20
C LEU A 364 -11.07 14.31 11.01
N PHE A 365 -11.30 13.01 11.23
CA PHE A 365 -11.49 12.03 10.17
C PHE A 365 -12.68 12.38 9.27
N LEU A 366 -13.82 12.77 9.85
CA LEU A 366 -14.99 13.19 9.07
C LEU A 366 -14.70 14.48 8.29
N ALA A 367 -14.01 15.45 8.90
CA ALA A 367 -13.62 16.68 8.20
C ALA A 367 -12.68 16.39 7.02
N ALA A 368 -11.69 15.49 7.19
CA ALA A 368 -10.81 15.07 6.12
C ALA A 368 -11.57 14.33 5.00
N ALA A 369 -12.53 13.47 5.37
CA ALA A 369 -13.40 12.79 4.42
C ALA A 369 -14.24 13.77 3.59
N ILE A 370 -14.83 14.79 4.23
CA ILE A 370 -15.58 15.86 3.56
C ILE A 370 -14.68 16.67 2.63
N GLY A 371 -13.50 17.09 3.11
CA GLY A 371 -12.54 17.83 2.30
C GLY A 371 -12.07 17.05 1.07
N GLY A 372 -11.77 15.76 1.23
CA GLY A 372 -11.44 14.87 0.11
C GLY A 372 -12.58 14.74 -0.92
N SER A 373 -13.83 14.69 -0.45
CA SER A 373 -15.00 14.66 -1.33
C SER A 373 -15.11 15.94 -2.19
N ILE A 374 -14.93 17.09 -1.57
CA ILE A 374 -14.96 18.38 -2.29
C ILE A 374 -13.82 18.45 -3.33
N TYR A 375 -12.63 17.94 -2.97
CA TYR A 375 -11.48 17.92 -3.88
C TYR A 375 -11.70 17.03 -5.12
N ILE A 376 -12.33 15.87 -4.95
CA ILE A 376 -12.59 14.94 -6.06
C ILE A 376 -13.64 15.49 -7.03
N LYS A 377 -14.48 16.45 -6.64
CA LYS A 377 -15.58 17.12 -7.39
C LYS A 377 -16.68 16.20 -7.93
N GLU A 378 -16.35 14.95 -8.18
CA GLU A 378 -17.27 13.91 -8.67
C GLU A 378 -17.51 12.88 -7.56
N GLY A 379 -18.74 12.37 -7.41
CA GLY A 379 -19.05 11.32 -6.43
C GLY A 379 -19.15 11.80 -4.99
N SER A 380 -19.55 13.07 -4.75
CA SER A 380 -19.72 13.61 -3.39
C SER A 380 -20.87 12.97 -2.57
N TRP A 381 -21.67 12.11 -3.18
CA TRP A 381 -22.76 11.38 -2.55
C TRP A 381 -22.35 10.52 -1.35
N TRP A 382 -21.10 10.03 -1.32
CA TRP A 382 -20.60 9.23 -0.20
C TRP A 382 -20.53 10.01 1.12
N VAL A 383 -20.38 11.33 1.08
CA VAL A 383 -20.48 12.19 2.27
C VAL A 383 -21.90 12.18 2.81
N LEU A 384 -22.89 12.28 1.93
CA LEU A 384 -24.28 12.18 2.31
C LEU A 384 -24.57 10.81 2.94
N TYR A 385 -24.05 9.72 2.35
CA TYR A 385 -24.17 8.38 2.94
C TYR A 385 -23.49 8.31 4.32
N ALA A 386 -22.32 8.89 4.50
CA ALA A 386 -21.67 8.94 5.80
C ALA A 386 -22.52 9.66 6.86
N VAL A 387 -23.13 10.77 6.50
CA VAL A 387 -24.07 11.52 7.38
C VAL A 387 -25.32 10.68 7.68
N ILE A 388 -25.93 10.05 6.68
CA ILE A 388 -27.08 9.17 6.83
C ILE A 388 -26.74 7.98 7.75
N PHE A 389 -25.59 7.32 7.52
CA PHE A 389 -25.13 6.22 8.37
C PHE A 389 -24.83 6.68 9.80
N TYR A 390 -24.27 7.87 9.96
CA TYR A 390 -24.08 8.45 11.31
C TYR A 390 -25.42 8.64 12.02
N ALA A 391 -26.40 9.25 11.36
CA ALA A 391 -27.74 9.45 11.90
C ALA A 391 -28.41 8.10 12.21
N PHE A 392 -28.38 7.15 11.27
CA PHE A 392 -28.92 5.81 11.43
C PHE A 392 -28.32 5.07 12.63
N TRP A 393 -26.98 4.96 12.69
CA TRP A 393 -26.31 4.28 13.79
C TRP A 393 -26.47 5.00 15.12
N SER A 394 -26.52 6.33 15.12
CA SER A 394 -26.83 7.11 16.33
C SER A 394 -28.23 6.81 16.86
N LEU A 395 -29.22 6.68 15.96
CA LEU A 395 -30.60 6.29 16.31
C LEU A 395 -30.67 4.84 16.81
N VAL A 396 -30.17 3.88 16.01
CA VAL A 396 -30.21 2.44 16.35
C VAL A 396 -29.57 2.17 17.71
N LEU A 397 -28.44 2.83 17.97
CA LEU A 397 -27.71 2.62 19.22
C LEU A 397 -28.22 3.48 20.37
N ARG A 398 -29.12 4.46 20.13
CA ARG A 398 -29.78 5.24 21.18
C ARG A 398 -30.66 4.37 22.08
N TYR A 399 -31.25 3.31 21.55
CA TYR A 399 -32.10 2.40 22.29
C TYR A 399 -31.36 1.38 23.17
N LYS A 400 -30.08 1.14 22.96
CA LYS A 400 -29.27 0.24 23.80
C LYS A 400 -28.56 1.02 24.93
N LYS A 401 -29.00 0.87 26.17
CA LYS A 401 -28.40 1.45 27.39
C LYS A 401 -27.07 0.75 27.79
N SER A 402 -26.07 0.62 26.92
CA SER A 402 -24.78 0.06 27.31
C SER A 402 -23.65 1.10 27.25
N SER A 403 -22.75 1.05 28.22
CA SER A 403 -21.61 1.97 28.32
C SER A 403 -20.65 1.86 27.12
N GLY A 404 -20.63 0.75 26.40
CA GLY A 404 -19.81 0.56 25.20
C GLY A 404 -20.36 1.20 23.92
N ARG A 405 -21.60 1.72 23.95
CA ARG A 405 -22.32 2.26 22.78
C ARG A 405 -21.52 3.28 21.96
N ARG A 406 -20.86 4.24 22.66
CA ARG A 406 -20.19 5.39 22.02
C ARG A 406 -19.06 4.94 21.09
N LEU A 407 -18.22 4.02 21.56
CA LEU A 407 -17.10 3.50 20.76
C LEU A 407 -17.62 2.66 19.59
N THR A 408 -18.67 1.88 19.79
CA THR A 408 -19.33 1.09 18.72
C THR A 408 -19.92 2.00 17.64
N VAL A 409 -20.52 3.15 18.01
CA VAL A 409 -21.03 4.13 17.00
C VAL A 409 -19.89 4.67 16.16
N ILE A 410 -18.82 5.16 16.78
CA ILE A 410 -17.65 5.71 16.07
C ILE A 410 -17.12 4.65 15.09
N THR A 411 -16.93 3.42 15.54
CA THR A 411 -16.42 2.32 14.73
C THR A 411 -17.33 1.98 13.56
N ALA A 412 -18.63 1.88 13.79
CA ALA A 412 -19.61 1.57 12.75
C ALA A 412 -19.68 2.68 11.69
N VAL A 413 -19.64 3.94 12.11
CA VAL A 413 -19.65 5.07 11.16
C VAL A 413 -18.33 5.12 10.38
N THR A 414 -17.18 4.91 11.03
CA THR A 414 -15.88 4.85 10.34
C THR A 414 -15.87 3.74 9.28
N ALA A 415 -16.36 2.54 9.63
CA ALA A 415 -16.48 1.45 8.67
C ALA A 415 -17.41 1.83 7.49
N SER A 416 -18.55 2.46 7.77
CA SER A 416 -19.49 2.91 6.73
C SER A 416 -18.86 3.95 5.79
N VAL A 417 -18.07 4.90 6.32
CA VAL A 417 -17.33 5.88 5.51
C VAL A 417 -16.34 5.17 4.58
N PHE A 418 -15.57 4.20 5.10
CA PHE A 418 -14.63 3.44 4.26
C PHE A 418 -15.34 2.62 3.18
N LEU A 419 -16.48 1.98 3.50
CA LEU A 419 -17.26 1.23 2.51
C LEU A 419 -17.83 2.16 1.42
N CYS A 420 -18.30 3.35 1.78
CA CYS A 420 -18.75 4.35 0.82
C CYS A 420 -17.61 4.89 -0.05
N LEU A 421 -16.45 5.19 0.55
CA LEU A 421 -15.27 5.63 -0.17
C LEU A 421 -14.79 4.58 -1.18
N MET A 422 -14.91 3.31 -0.83
CA MET A 422 -14.56 2.19 -1.71
C MET A 422 -15.53 2.05 -2.90
N MET A 423 -16.81 2.34 -2.71
CA MET A 423 -17.81 2.19 -3.77
C MET A 423 -17.92 3.42 -4.68
N GLU A 424 -17.71 4.62 -4.13
CA GLU A 424 -18.00 5.88 -4.83
C GLU A 424 -16.77 6.78 -5.00
N GLY A 425 -15.87 6.85 -4.02
CA GLY A 425 -14.74 7.78 -4.06
C GLY A 425 -13.57 7.27 -4.90
N LEU A 426 -13.02 6.12 -4.53
CA LEU A 426 -11.82 5.57 -5.17
C LEU A 426 -12.06 5.14 -6.63
N PRO A 427 -13.20 4.54 -7.02
CA PRO A 427 -13.46 4.18 -8.41
C PRO A 427 -13.51 5.39 -9.38
N HIS A 428 -13.84 6.59 -8.89
CA HIS A 428 -13.78 7.81 -9.70
C HIS A 428 -12.38 8.44 -9.76
N TYR A 429 -11.55 8.21 -8.74
CA TYR A 429 -10.22 8.81 -8.66
C TYR A 429 -9.11 7.95 -9.28
N LEU A 430 -9.07 6.65 -8.95
CA LEU A 430 -7.96 5.77 -9.32
C LEU A 430 -7.82 5.50 -10.84
N PRO A 431 -8.87 5.50 -11.68
CA PRO A 431 -8.70 5.37 -13.13
C PRO A 431 -7.83 6.47 -13.74
N ARG A 432 -7.76 7.66 -13.12
CA ARG A 432 -6.87 8.76 -13.53
C ARG A 432 -5.37 8.43 -13.37
N ARG A 433 -5.06 7.36 -12.65
CA ARG A 433 -3.71 6.86 -12.39
C ARG A 433 -3.51 5.42 -12.89
N SER A 434 -4.29 4.99 -13.85
CA SER A 434 -4.28 3.62 -14.38
C SER A 434 -4.37 3.63 -15.90
N ALA A 435 -3.81 2.62 -16.52
CA ALA A 435 -3.95 2.41 -17.96
C ALA A 435 -5.21 1.59 -18.33
N ILE A 436 -6.19 1.47 -17.43
CA ILE A 436 -7.37 0.63 -17.65
C ILE A 436 -8.25 1.11 -18.80
N ASP A 437 -8.36 2.41 -19.00
CA ASP A 437 -9.07 3.03 -20.13
C ASP A 437 -8.19 3.11 -21.39
N LEU A 438 -6.89 3.26 -21.23
CA LEU A 438 -5.92 3.36 -22.31
C LEU A 438 -5.69 2.03 -23.04
N ALA A 439 -5.57 0.93 -22.29
CA ALA A 439 -5.18 -0.35 -22.85
C ALA A 439 -6.15 -0.88 -23.92
N PRO A 440 -7.49 -0.87 -23.75
CA PRO A 440 -8.41 -1.33 -24.80
C PRO A 440 -8.37 -0.41 -26.02
N GLU A 441 -8.19 0.90 -25.84
CA GLU A 441 -8.16 1.86 -26.95
C GLU A 441 -6.92 1.70 -27.82
N MET A 442 -5.74 1.62 -27.21
CA MET A 442 -4.50 1.41 -27.93
C MET A 442 -4.49 0.04 -28.61
N LYS A 443 -4.93 -1.02 -27.92
CA LYS A 443 -4.99 -2.37 -28.49
C LYS A 443 -5.95 -2.49 -29.68
N ALA A 444 -7.01 -1.70 -29.72
CA ALA A 444 -7.95 -1.65 -30.85
C ALA A 444 -7.38 -0.87 -32.04
N ALA A 445 -6.37 -0.03 -31.85
CA ALA A 445 -5.74 0.75 -32.91
C ALA A 445 -4.76 -0.13 -33.71
N PRO A 446 -4.99 -0.36 -35.01
CA PRO A 446 -4.10 -1.19 -35.83
C PRO A 446 -2.82 -0.43 -36.18
N GLY A 447 -1.71 -0.73 -35.54
CA GLY A 447 -0.43 -0.07 -35.79
C GLY A 447 0.61 -0.31 -34.70
N GLU A 448 1.58 0.59 -34.65
CA GLU A 448 2.65 0.57 -33.66
C GLU A 448 2.32 1.52 -32.51
N HIS A 449 2.58 1.08 -31.28
CA HIS A 449 2.19 1.79 -30.05
C HIS A 449 3.41 2.28 -29.30
N TYR A 450 3.46 3.60 -29.05
CA TYR A 450 4.54 4.28 -28.37
C TYR A 450 4.03 5.14 -27.23
N PHE A 451 4.91 5.42 -26.26
CA PHE A 451 4.61 6.23 -25.07
C PHE A 451 5.62 7.38 -24.93
N PHE A 452 5.12 8.60 -24.90
CA PHE A 452 5.97 9.77 -24.74
C PHE A 452 6.36 9.94 -23.27
N ARG A 453 7.65 9.80 -22.95
CA ARG A 453 8.26 9.91 -21.61
C ARG A 453 7.67 9.00 -20.53
N SER A 454 6.40 8.73 -20.54
CA SER A 454 5.70 7.97 -19.49
C SER A 454 6.08 6.49 -19.47
N TYR A 455 5.88 5.87 -18.30
CA TYR A 455 6.19 4.46 -18.01
C TYR A 455 4.94 3.71 -17.53
N PRO A 456 3.96 3.43 -18.41
CA PRO A 456 2.73 2.79 -18.00
C PRO A 456 2.85 1.25 -18.06
N ALA A 457 3.43 0.62 -17.04
CA ALA A 457 3.44 -0.83 -16.93
C ALA A 457 2.01 -1.42 -16.88
N GLY A 458 1.05 -0.62 -16.44
CA GLY A 458 -0.38 -0.94 -16.48
C GLY A 458 -0.89 -1.21 -17.90
N TYR A 459 -0.37 -0.52 -18.92
CA TYR A 459 -0.73 -0.81 -20.30
C TYR A 459 -0.38 -2.25 -20.67
N THR A 460 0.86 -2.66 -20.44
CA THR A 460 1.31 -4.05 -20.73
C THR A 460 0.58 -5.08 -19.86
N PHE A 461 0.26 -4.73 -18.62
CA PHE A 461 -0.53 -5.60 -17.76
C PHE A 461 -1.93 -5.87 -18.33
N TYR A 462 -2.66 -4.83 -18.76
CA TYR A 462 -4.03 -4.96 -19.26
C TYR A 462 -4.11 -5.40 -20.73
N SER A 463 -3.26 -4.87 -21.62
CA SER A 463 -3.31 -5.19 -23.05
C SER A 463 -2.62 -6.53 -23.39
N GLY A 464 -1.59 -6.90 -22.64
CA GLY A 464 -0.68 -7.99 -22.97
C GLY A 464 0.37 -7.62 -24.03
N GLU A 465 0.42 -6.37 -24.48
CA GLU A 465 1.35 -5.86 -25.49
C GLU A 465 2.43 -5.01 -24.81
N THR A 466 3.66 -5.13 -25.28
CA THR A 466 4.76 -4.28 -24.81
C THR A 466 4.82 -3.03 -25.66
N ALA A 467 4.74 -1.84 -25.03
CA ALA A 467 4.94 -0.58 -25.71
C ALA A 467 6.37 -0.08 -25.55
N ILE A 468 6.82 0.72 -26.51
CA ILE A 468 8.15 1.34 -26.51
C ILE A 468 8.01 2.77 -26.05
N ARG A 469 8.90 3.18 -25.14
CA ARG A 469 8.97 4.55 -24.64
C ARG A 469 9.79 5.42 -25.58
N VAL A 470 9.29 6.62 -25.93
CA VAL A 470 10.04 7.66 -26.65
C VAL A 470 10.55 8.68 -25.64
N VAL A 471 11.87 8.83 -25.55
CA VAL A 471 12.52 9.72 -24.59
C VAL A 471 13.22 10.86 -25.34
N PRO A 472 12.62 12.06 -25.43
CA PRO A 472 13.30 13.22 -26.00
C PRO A 472 14.45 13.67 -25.10
N PRO A 473 15.49 14.31 -25.65
CA PRO A 473 16.57 14.89 -24.85
C PRO A 473 15.99 15.91 -23.87
N VAL A 474 16.45 15.87 -22.63
CA VAL A 474 16.04 16.81 -21.59
C VAL A 474 16.63 18.18 -21.93
N SER A 475 15.79 19.12 -22.37
CA SER A 475 16.20 20.49 -22.60
C SER A 475 16.33 21.23 -21.25
N GLY A 476 17.56 21.43 -20.78
CA GLY A 476 17.89 22.51 -19.86
C GLY A 476 17.69 22.32 -18.37
N GLU A 477 16.88 21.40 -17.91
CA GLU A 477 16.78 21.01 -16.50
C GLU A 477 17.55 19.72 -16.27
N ILE A 478 18.78 19.85 -15.83
CA ILE A 478 19.51 18.73 -15.23
C ILE A 478 18.71 18.35 -13.99
N GLU A 479 17.92 17.28 -14.08
CA GLU A 479 17.41 16.66 -12.87
C GLU A 479 18.62 16.34 -11.98
N GLU A 480 18.72 16.95 -10.82
CA GLU A 480 19.72 16.67 -9.78
C GLU A 480 19.59 15.25 -9.22
N ARG A 481 18.93 14.35 -9.94
CA ARG A 481 18.81 12.94 -9.56
C ARG A 481 20.10 12.22 -9.84
N ASN A 482 20.53 11.41 -8.86
CA ASN A 482 21.65 10.50 -9.07
C ASN A 482 21.40 9.66 -10.33
N PRO A 483 22.31 9.68 -11.35
CA PRO A 483 22.11 8.96 -12.61
C PRO A 483 21.80 7.47 -12.46
N LEU A 484 22.24 6.84 -11.36
CA LEU A 484 21.96 5.45 -11.03
C LEU A 484 20.45 5.14 -10.89
N TRP A 485 19.60 6.14 -10.62
CA TRP A 485 18.15 5.94 -10.60
C TRP A 485 17.56 5.62 -11.98
N ASN A 486 18.27 5.97 -13.06
CA ASN A 486 17.83 5.63 -14.43
C ASN A 486 17.94 4.13 -14.72
N GLU A 487 18.88 3.41 -14.09
CA GLU A 487 19.06 1.96 -14.22
C GLU A 487 17.86 1.16 -13.65
N LYS A 488 17.02 1.80 -12.83
CA LYS A 488 15.79 1.20 -12.31
C LYS A 488 14.75 0.96 -13.40
N TYR A 489 14.80 1.68 -14.51
CA TYR A 489 13.77 1.65 -15.55
C TYR A 489 14.22 0.78 -16.72
N VAL A 490 13.67 -0.43 -16.82
CA VAL A 490 14.04 -1.46 -17.81
C VAL A 490 13.07 -1.52 -19.02
N MET A 491 12.11 -0.59 -19.10
CA MET A 491 11.19 -0.53 -20.24
C MET A 491 11.93 -0.24 -21.54
N PRO A 492 11.64 -0.94 -22.64
CA PRO A 492 12.21 -0.66 -23.97
C PRO A 492 11.99 0.82 -24.32
N SER A 493 13.06 1.52 -24.71
CA SER A 493 12.99 2.95 -25.03
C SER A 493 13.82 3.28 -26.25
N LEU A 494 13.37 4.27 -27.00
CA LEU A 494 14.06 4.91 -28.13
C LEU A 494 14.29 6.38 -27.79
N SER A 495 15.40 6.94 -28.26
CA SER A 495 15.55 8.39 -28.33
C SER A 495 14.53 8.96 -29.32
N ASP A 496 14.18 10.21 -29.19
CA ASP A 496 13.27 10.90 -30.13
C ASP A 496 13.83 10.89 -31.55
N LYS A 497 15.14 11.01 -31.70
CA LYS A 497 15.83 10.99 -32.99
C LYS A 497 15.75 9.62 -33.65
N GLU A 498 16.06 8.55 -32.93
CA GLU A 498 15.91 7.16 -33.41
C GLU A 498 14.47 6.85 -33.78
N PHE A 499 13.52 7.29 -32.96
CA PHE A 499 12.11 7.13 -33.22
C PHE A 499 11.69 7.86 -34.51
N MET A 500 12.09 9.12 -34.70
CA MET A 500 11.72 9.89 -35.88
C MET A 500 12.43 9.42 -37.14
N ASP A 501 13.67 8.93 -37.04
CA ASP A 501 14.41 8.39 -38.17
C ASP A 501 13.82 7.05 -38.67
N SER A 502 13.38 6.19 -37.74
CA SER A 502 12.71 4.92 -38.07
C SER A 502 11.29 5.12 -38.65
N HIS A 503 10.64 6.26 -38.38
CA HIS A 503 9.27 6.57 -38.79
C HIS A 503 9.19 7.78 -39.75
N ARG A 504 10.19 7.97 -40.61
CA ARG A 504 10.12 9.00 -41.66
C ARG A 504 9.00 8.75 -42.65
N HIS A 505 8.81 7.49 -43.04
CA HIS A 505 7.77 7.01 -43.94
C HIS A 505 7.19 5.73 -43.35
N PRO A 506 6.28 5.82 -42.36
CA PRO A 506 5.78 4.62 -41.68
C PRO A 506 4.85 3.82 -42.61
N ASP A 507 5.11 2.52 -42.74
CA ASP A 507 4.28 1.59 -43.47
C ASP A 507 2.94 1.30 -42.78
N LYS A 508 2.91 1.52 -41.46
CA LYS A 508 1.73 1.31 -40.61
C LYS A 508 1.44 2.59 -39.81
N PRO A 509 0.20 2.77 -39.37
CA PRO A 509 -0.13 3.85 -38.44
C PRO A 509 0.71 3.76 -37.16
N VAL A 510 1.23 4.89 -36.71
CA VAL A 510 2.03 5.03 -35.49
C VAL A 510 1.26 5.85 -34.48
N PHE A 511 0.94 5.24 -33.35
CA PHE A 511 0.19 5.86 -32.26
C PHE A 511 1.12 6.19 -31.12
N LEU A 512 1.01 7.43 -30.62
CA LEU A 512 1.80 7.93 -29.49
C LEU A 512 0.85 8.36 -28.37
N PHE A 513 0.97 7.74 -27.21
CA PHE A 513 0.27 8.19 -26.01
C PHE A 513 1.10 9.25 -25.28
N VAL A 514 0.47 10.37 -24.92
CA VAL A 514 1.04 11.45 -24.12
C VAL A 514 0.22 11.58 -22.84
N SER A 515 0.85 11.41 -21.68
CA SER A 515 0.18 11.56 -20.39
C SER A 515 -0.14 13.04 -20.11
N LYS A 516 -1.12 13.31 -19.25
CA LYS A 516 -1.43 14.69 -18.82
C LYS A 516 -0.24 15.36 -18.14
N SER A 517 0.58 14.62 -17.41
CA SER A 517 1.79 15.14 -16.78
C SER A 517 2.88 15.53 -17.79
N ASP A 518 2.91 14.84 -18.93
CA ASP A 518 3.90 15.09 -19.98
C ASP A 518 3.41 16.03 -21.09
N ALA A 519 2.16 16.49 -21.02
CA ALA A 519 1.55 17.35 -22.05
C ALA A 519 2.38 18.61 -22.31
N ASN A 520 2.83 19.28 -21.26
CA ASN A 520 3.67 20.48 -21.41
C ASN A 520 5.02 20.17 -22.10
N HIS A 521 5.68 19.04 -21.78
CA HIS A 521 6.91 18.63 -22.45
C HIS A 521 6.65 18.27 -23.91
N PHE A 522 5.53 17.61 -24.20
CA PHE A 522 5.12 17.30 -25.55
C PHE A 522 4.84 18.55 -26.37
N ASP A 523 4.21 19.57 -25.76
CA ASP A 523 3.93 20.86 -26.40
C ASP A 523 5.18 21.60 -26.84
N HIS A 524 6.28 21.44 -26.13
CA HIS A 524 7.59 22.02 -26.46
C HIS A 524 8.50 21.07 -27.25
N TRP A 525 8.08 19.85 -27.52
CA TRP A 525 8.87 18.88 -28.27
C TRP A 525 8.96 19.28 -29.76
N PHE A 526 10.18 19.32 -30.28
CA PHE A 526 10.45 19.77 -31.66
C PHE A 526 9.63 19.04 -32.72
N PHE A 527 9.38 17.72 -32.54
CA PHE A 527 8.65 16.91 -33.50
C PHE A 527 7.12 16.88 -33.31
N LYS A 528 6.56 17.59 -32.33
CA LYS A 528 5.10 17.65 -32.05
C LYS A 528 4.27 17.95 -33.29
N TYR A 529 4.75 18.83 -34.18
CA TYR A 529 4.01 19.26 -35.40
C TYR A 529 3.65 18.11 -36.34
N ARG A 530 4.32 16.94 -36.22
CA ARG A 530 4.00 15.75 -37.02
C ARG A 530 2.88 14.89 -36.41
N PHE A 531 2.41 15.20 -35.21
CA PHE A 531 1.41 14.44 -34.49
C PHE A 531 0.07 15.17 -34.49
N LYS A 532 -1.01 14.43 -34.72
CA LYS A 532 -2.38 14.93 -34.64
C LYS A 532 -3.09 14.23 -33.48
N PRO A 533 -3.80 14.93 -32.59
CA PRO A 533 -4.60 14.30 -31.55
C PRO A 533 -5.73 13.49 -32.18
N VAL A 534 -5.96 12.29 -31.64
CA VAL A 534 -6.98 11.36 -32.11
C VAL A 534 -8.05 11.15 -31.05
N LYS A 535 -7.61 10.87 -29.81
CA LYS A 535 -8.54 10.54 -28.71
C LYS A 535 -8.03 11.04 -27.36
N PRO A 536 -8.78 11.89 -26.65
CA PRO A 536 -8.50 12.22 -25.27
C PRO A 536 -8.99 11.09 -24.35
N LEU A 537 -8.24 10.84 -23.27
CA LEU A 537 -8.55 9.87 -22.23
C LEU A 537 -8.42 10.53 -20.85
N LEU A 538 -8.87 9.85 -19.81
CA LEU A 538 -8.72 10.33 -18.43
C LEU A 538 -7.25 10.57 -18.04
N THR A 539 -6.33 9.77 -18.59
CA THR A 539 -4.89 9.79 -18.23
C THR A 539 -4.03 10.60 -19.19
N GLY A 540 -4.50 10.89 -20.39
CA GLY A 540 -3.71 11.59 -21.42
C GLY A 540 -4.44 11.66 -22.77
N THR A 541 -3.67 11.80 -23.84
CA THR A 541 -4.20 11.88 -25.19
C THR A 541 -3.42 10.94 -26.12
N ILE A 542 -4.15 10.24 -26.98
CA ILE A 542 -3.57 9.42 -28.06
C ILE A 542 -3.40 10.31 -29.29
N TYR A 543 -2.20 10.32 -29.85
CA TYR A 543 -1.84 11.02 -31.08
C TYR A 543 -1.50 10.02 -32.17
N ILE A 544 -1.60 10.43 -33.43
CA ILE A 544 -1.20 9.65 -34.61
C ILE A 544 -0.20 10.43 -35.47
N LEU A 545 0.81 9.70 -35.94
CA LEU A 545 1.86 10.26 -36.80
C LEU A 545 1.49 10.24 -38.31
N THR A 546 0.63 9.33 -38.76
CA THR A 546 0.28 9.15 -40.17
C THR A 546 -0.72 10.19 -40.68
N SER A 547 -0.89 10.27 -42.03
CA SER A 547 -1.92 11.08 -42.67
C SER A 547 -3.34 10.64 -42.28
N GLU A 548 -4.31 11.59 -42.43
CA GLU A 548 -5.72 11.31 -42.08
C GLU A 548 -6.34 10.12 -42.85
N GLU A 549 -5.82 9.83 -44.06
CA GLU A 549 -6.28 8.72 -44.90
C GLU A 549 -6.04 7.35 -44.27
N ASN A 550 -5.01 7.24 -43.44
CA ASN A 550 -4.65 6.00 -42.74
C ASN A 550 -5.26 5.87 -41.34
N ILE A 551 -6.07 6.85 -40.92
CA ILE A 551 -6.71 6.82 -39.60
C ILE A 551 -7.93 5.86 -39.65
N PRO A 552 -8.01 4.86 -38.77
CA PRO A 552 -9.20 4.00 -38.65
C PRO A 552 -10.48 4.80 -38.38
N GLU A 553 -11.63 4.31 -38.87
CA GLU A 553 -12.92 5.03 -38.78
C GLU A 553 -13.31 5.36 -37.35
N SER A 554 -13.08 4.43 -36.40
CA SER A 554 -13.32 4.65 -34.98
C SER A 554 -12.55 5.84 -34.37
N PHE A 555 -11.39 6.17 -34.92
CA PHE A 555 -10.59 7.32 -34.48
C PHE A 555 -10.98 8.62 -35.19
N LYS A 556 -11.58 8.55 -36.40
CA LYS A 556 -12.12 9.72 -37.08
C LYS A 556 -13.33 10.32 -36.35
N GLU A 557 -14.19 9.47 -35.82
CA GLU A 557 -15.34 9.87 -34.99
C GLU A 557 -14.87 10.53 -33.69
N ALA A 558 -13.88 9.95 -32.99
CA ALA A 558 -13.30 10.56 -31.80
C ALA A 558 -12.67 11.93 -32.06
N LYS A 559 -12.03 12.13 -33.24
CA LYS A 559 -11.47 13.43 -33.65
C LYS A 559 -12.53 14.50 -33.83
N LYS A 560 -13.72 14.11 -34.30
CA LYS A 560 -14.85 15.05 -34.44
C LYS A 560 -15.33 15.52 -33.07
N GLN A 561 -15.45 14.58 -32.14
CA GLN A 561 -15.89 14.85 -30.77
C GLN A 561 -14.90 15.74 -30.00
N ILE A 562 -13.58 15.50 -30.14
CA ILE A 562 -12.55 16.38 -29.57
C ILE A 562 -12.65 17.80 -30.05
N LYS A 563 -12.92 18.01 -31.37
CA LYS A 563 -13.07 19.38 -31.91
C LYS A 563 -14.30 20.07 -31.34
N GLU A 564 -15.35 19.32 -31.06
CA GLU A 564 -16.58 19.83 -30.44
C GLU A 564 -16.31 20.16 -28.97
N ASP A 565 -15.67 19.28 -28.20
CA ASP A 565 -15.33 19.50 -26.79
C ASP A 565 -14.35 20.68 -26.56
N ILE A 566 -13.33 20.82 -27.43
CA ILE A 566 -12.40 21.97 -27.40
C ILE A 566 -13.12 23.27 -27.72
N LYS A 567 -14.06 23.26 -28.66
CA LYS A 567 -14.84 24.43 -29.01
C LYS A 567 -15.75 24.86 -27.87
N GLU A 568 -16.42 23.91 -27.23
CA GLU A 568 -17.25 24.17 -26.05
C GLU A 568 -16.42 24.67 -24.84
N SER A 569 -15.17 24.19 -24.66
CA SER A 569 -14.31 24.67 -23.57
C SER A 569 -13.80 26.09 -23.80
N HIS A 570 -13.56 26.52 -25.04
CA HIS A 570 -13.21 27.90 -25.34
C HIS A 570 -14.41 28.84 -25.25
N GLU A 571 -15.60 28.38 -25.59
CA GLU A 571 -16.82 29.19 -25.44
C GLU A 571 -17.23 29.38 -23.96
N THR A 572 -16.83 28.48 -23.06
CA THR A 572 -17.03 28.62 -21.60
C THR A 572 -15.99 29.51 -20.94
N ASP A 573 -14.71 29.52 -21.40
CA ASP A 573 -13.66 30.41 -20.89
C ASP A 573 -13.91 31.87 -21.29
N ASP A 574 -14.37 32.12 -22.53
CA ASP A 574 -14.71 33.47 -22.99
C ASP A 574 -15.97 34.05 -22.31
N SER A 575 -16.83 33.18 -21.73
CA SER A 575 -18.00 33.63 -20.97
C SER A 575 -17.68 33.99 -19.51
N ASP A 576 -16.63 33.39 -18.90
CA ASP A 576 -16.20 33.72 -17.55
C ASP A 576 -15.33 34.99 -17.48
N ASP A 577 -14.50 35.25 -18.50
CA ASP A 577 -13.71 36.51 -18.59
C ASP A 577 -14.58 37.74 -18.83
N SER A 578 -15.79 37.59 -19.39
CA SER A 578 -16.73 38.70 -19.57
C SER A 578 -17.56 39.03 -18.32
N ALA A 579 -17.57 38.17 -17.31
CA ALA A 579 -18.31 38.36 -16.04
C ALA A 579 -17.46 39.04 -14.94
N GLU A 580 -16.13 39.06 -15.04
CA GLU A 580 -15.24 39.73 -14.07
C GLU A 580 -14.89 41.19 -14.43
N SER A 581 -15.39 41.74 -15.55
CA SER A 581 -15.13 43.14 -15.94
C SER A 581 -16.21 44.14 -15.54
N ASP A 582 -17.28 43.69 -14.82
CA ASP A 582 -18.41 44.55 -14.42
C ASP A 582 -18.71 44.54 -12.89
N GLU A 583 -17.70 44.32 -12.02
CA GLU A 583 -17.79 44.65 -10.59
C GLU A 583 -16.66 45.58 -10.11
#